data_623a23cee15c9bfac1d88339fee98e8b
#
_entry.id   623a23cee15c9bfac1d88339fee98e8b
#
_cell.length_a   1.000
_cell.length_b   1.000
_cell.length_c   1.000
_cell.angle_alpha   90.00
_cell.angle_beta   90.00
_cell.angle_gamma   90.00
#
_symmetry.space_group_name_H-M   'P 1'
#
loop_
_entity.id
_entity.type
_entity.pdbx_description
1 polymer ?
#
loop_
_entity_poly.entity_id
_entity_poly.type
_entity_poly.pdbx_seq_one_letter_code
_entity_poly.pdbx_strand_id
1 'polypeptide(L)'
;MRTASAPPALRMTNVGKSFGATPVLVGVDLTIRHGERHALIGPNGAGKSTLFNLIAGALAPTHGRIALNGVELGRRRPHAVARLGLARSFQQTSVFARMTVYDNLRCAALHAPRERRRWRNRLAGSAAIDRAADAALASIGLAAHRDALAGSLSYAEQRALDVGLALASGASVFLFDEPTAGMSREQARRTIELIRRATAGKTVLMIEHDMDAVFGFADRVSVLVRGELVATGSPAAIRANAAVRAAYLGEAFER
;
A
#
# COMPACT_ATOMS: atom_id res chain seq x y z
N MET A 1 -24.71 26.62 -3.22
CA MET A 1 -24.53 25.35 -2.48
C MET A 1 -23.15 24.79 -2.84
N ARG A 2 -22.20 24.73 -1.88
CA ARG A 2 -20.92 24.05 -2.11
C ARG A 2 -21.23 22.56 -2.17
N THR A 3 -21.07 21.92 -3.31
CA THR A 3 -21.07 20.45 -3.42
C THR A 3 -20.00 19.91 -2.45
N ALA A 4 -20.43 19.21 -1.41
CA ALA A 4 -19.51 18.57 -0.49
C ALA A 4 -18.65 17.60 -1.31
N SER A 5 -17.38 17.93 -1.51
CA SER A 5 -16.41 17.04 -2.15
C SER A 5 -16.37 15.72 -1.37
N ALA A 6 -16.40 14.60 -2.08
CA ALA A 6 -16.29 13.29 -1.45
C ALA A 6 -15.09 13.25 -0.50
N PRO A 7 -15.20 12.58 0.67
CA PRO A 7 -14.09 12.49 1.61
C PRO A 7 -12.88 11.84 0.92
N PRO A 8 -11.64 12.23 1.26
CA PRO A 8 -10.45 11.61 0.70
C PRO A 8 -10.35 10.13 1.08
N ALA A 9 -9.61 9.37 0.29
CA ALA A 9 -9.36 7.95 0.57
C ALA A 9 -8.59 7.76 1.89
N LEU A 10 -7.60 8.62 2.15
CA LEU A 10 -6.86 8.67 3.41
C LEU A 10 -6.68 10.12 3.86
N ARG A 11 -6.94 10.40 5.13
CA ARG A 11 -6.64 11.67 5.77
C ARG A 11 -5.97 11.45 7.11
N MET A 12 -4.84 12.11 7.31
CA MET A 12 -4.16 12.23 8.59
C MET A 12 -4.18 13.72 8.97
N THR A 13 -4.53 14.01 10.22
CA THR A 13 -4.63 15.38 10.72
C THR A 13 -3.86 15.47 12.03
N ASN A 14 -2.78 16.26 12.04
CA ASN A 14 -1.88 16.51 13.17
C ASN A 14 -1.48 15.20 13.87
N VAL A 15 -1.08 14.19 13.08
CA VAL A 15 -0.76 12.85 13.62
C VAL A 15 0.65 12.83 14.21
N GLY A 16 0.72 12.47 15.48
CA GLY A 16 1.98 12.24 16.16
C GLY A 16 2.07 10.86 16.79
N LYS A 17 3.30 10.33 16.85
CA LYS A 17 3.62 9.06 17.49
C LYS A 17 4.91 9.16 18.27
N SER A 18 4.82 8.83 19.57
CA SER A 18 6.00 8.66 20.43
C SER A 18 6.07 7.23 20.98
N PHE A 19 7.27 6.75 21.20
CA PHE A 19 7.57 5.52 21.95
C PHE A 19 8.29 5.92 23.23
N GLY A 20 7.58 5.83 24.37
CA GLY A 20 8.04 6.44 25.61
C GLY A 20 8.22 7.95 25.42
N ALA A 21 9.40 8.47 25.75
CA ALA A 21 9.75 9.88 25.60
C ALA A 21 10.24 10.26 24.19
N THR A 22 10.46 9.27 23.30
CA THR A 22 11.05 9.53 21.95
C THR A 22 9.96 9.78 20.92
N PRO A 23 9.83 11.01 20.36
CA PRO A 23 8.93 11.29 19.27
C PRO A 23 9.49 10.69 17.98
N VAL A 24 8.63 10.01 17.19
CA VAL A 24 8.97 9.41 15.90
C VAL A 24 8.20 10.07 14.77
N LEU A 25 6.95 10.49 15.03
CA LEU A 25 6.17 11.31 14.09
C LEU A 25 5.66 12.53 14.83
N VAL A 26 5.74 13.68 14.17
CA VAL A 26 5.43 14.99 14.77
C VAL A 26 4.48 15.74 13.83
N GLY A 27 3.21 15.85 14.21
CA GLY A 27 2.24 16.71 13.54
C GLY A 27 2.01 16.41 12.06
N VAL A 28 1.98 15.13 11.66
CA VAL A 28 1.84 14.74 10.25
C VAL A 28 0.44 15.03 9.73
N ASP A 29 0.36 15.91 8.71
CA ASP A 29 -0.82 16.20 7.92
C ASP A 29 -0.67 15.61 6.51
N LEU A 30 -1.45 14.59 6.18
CA LEU A 30 -1.41 13.92 4.87
C LEU A 30 -2.83 13.69 4.35
N THR A 31 -3.06 14.05 3.08
CA THR A 31 -4.33 13.78 2.41
C THR A 31 -4.07 13.12 1.07
N ILE A 32 -4.66 11.92 0.87
CA ILE A 32 -4.59 11.15 -0.37
C ILE A 32 -6.00 11.04 -0.95
N ARG A 33 -6.19 11.44 -2.20
CA ARG A 33 -7.48 11.41 -2.88
C ARG A 33 -7.80 10.00 -3.39
N HIS A 34 -9.07 9.73 -3.65
CA HIS A 34 -9.44 8.50 -4.33
C HIS A 34 -8.80 8.41 -5.73
N GLY A 35 -8.24 7.24 -6.05
CA GLY A 35 -7.55 6.98 -7.31
C GLY A 35 -6.13 7.58 -7.40
N GLU A 36 -5.66 8.29 -6.37
CA GLU A 36 -4.31 8.87 -6.34
C GLU A 36 -3.25 7.81 -6.06
N ARG A 37 -2.18 7.83 -6.85
CA ARG A 37 -0.94 7.09 -6.57
C ARG A 37 0.03 8.01 -5.85
N HIS A 38 0.21 7.77 -4.57
CA HIS A 38 1.03 8.59 -3.68
C HIS A 38 2.27 7.83 -3.26
N ALA A 39 3.45 8.43 -3.37
CA ALA A 39 4.67 7.88 -2.82
C ALA A 39 5.09 8.64 -1.55
N LEU A 40 5.57 7.91 -0.55
CA LEU A 40 6.19 8.44 0.65
C LEU A 40 7.67 8.09 0.63
N ILE A 41 8.51 9.11 0.54
CA ILE A 41 9.96 8.96 0.56
C ILE A 41 10.55 9.62 1.82
N GLY A 42 11.79 9.31 2.12
CA GLY A 42 12.52 9.88 3.25
C GLY A 42 13.70 9.00 3.66
N PRO A 43 14.68 9.54 4.39
CA PRO A 43 15.84 8.78 4.85
C PRO A 43 15.44 7.60 5.78
N ASN A 44 16.39 6.71 6.02
CA ASN A 44 16.20 5.64 7.00
C ASN A 44 15.98 6.26 8.39
N GLY A 45 15.04 5.68 9.16
CA GLY A 45 14.67 6.23 10.46
C GLY A 45 13.74 7.45 10.43
N ALA A 46 13.32 7.96 9.27
CA ALA A 46 12.41 9.11 9.17
C ALA A 46 11.00 8.88 9.75
N GLY A 47 10.61 7.62 10.02
CA GLY A 47 9.29 7.29 10.55
C GLY A 47 8.32 6.67 9.52
N LYS A 48 8.75 6.38 8.29
CA LYS A 48 7.92 5.85 7.21
C LYS A 48 7.16 4.58 7.62
N SER A 49 7.84 3.57 8.12
CA SER A 49 7.22 2.30 8.56
C SER A 49 6.30 2.51 9.77
N THR A 50 6.61 3.47 10.66
CA THR A 50 5.73 3.85 11.76
C THR A 50 4.42 4.44 11.22
N LEU A 51 4.49 5.34 10.23
CA LEU A 51 3.34 5.92 9.56
C LEU A 51 2.47 4.84 8.91
N PHE A 52 3.06 3.88 8.21
CA PHE A 52 2.35 2.74 7.64
C PHE A 52 1.66 1.87 8.70
N ASN A 53 2.34 1.61 9.82
CA ASN A 53 1.77 0.85 10.93
C ASN A 53 0.58 1.57 11.57
N LEU A 54 0.59 2.90 11.64
CA LEU A 54 -0.54 3.70 12.11
C LEU A 54 -1.73 3.60 11.14
N ILE A 55 -1.49 3.75 9.83
CA ILE A 55 -2.55 3.64 8.80
C ILE A 55 -3.14 2.24 8.78
N ALA A 56 -2.31 1.19 8.94
CA ALA A 56 -2.76 -0.19 8.97
C ALA A 56 -3.45 -0.60 10.29
N GLY A 57 -3.45 0.26 11.33
CA GLY A 57 -4.01 -0.04 12.63
C GLY A 57 -3.16 -1.01 13.48
N ALA A 58 -1.92 -1.26 13.08
CA ALA A 58 -0.95 -2.03 13.88
C ALA A 58 -0.43 -1.23 15.08
N LEU A 59 -0.41 0.09 14.94
CA LEU A 59 -0.11 1.05 16.02
C LEU A 59 -1.25 2.06 16.15
N ALA A 60 -1.43 2.62 17.35
CA ALA A 60 -2.30 3.76 17.58
C ALA A 60 -1.47 5.05 17.62
N PRO A 61 -1.97 6.18 17.10
CA PRO A 61 -1.31 7.47 17.23
C PRO A 61 -1.28 7.91 18.71
N THR A 62 -0.28 8.69 19.07
CA THR A 62 -0.22 9.33 20.39
C THR A 62 -1.18 10.50 20.44
N HIS A 63 -1.26 11.28 19.34
CA HIS A 63 -2.25 12.34 19.14
C HIS A 63 -2.60 12.46 17.65
N GLY A 64 -3.60 13.30 17.34
CA GLY A 64 -4.11 13.47 16.00
C GLY A 64 -5.11 12.40 15.60
N ARG A 65 -5.54 12.45 14.33
CA ARG A 65 -6.59 11.58 13.78
C ARG A 65 -6.21 11.02 12.42
N ILE A 66 -6.63 9.79 12.17
CA ILE A 66 -6.49 9.12 10.87
C ILE A 66 -7.86 8.66 10.42
N ALA A 67 -8.26 9.00 9.21
CA ALA A 67 -9.51 8.56 8.61
C ALA A 67 -9.24 7.87 7.28
N LEU A 68 -9.90 6.72 7.06
CA LEU A 68 -9.87 5.94 5.83
C LEU A 68 -11.28 5.91 5.23
N ASN A 69 -11.43 6.32 3.97
CA ASN A 69 -12.71 6.40 3.28
C ASN A 69 -13.77 7.18 4.10
N GLY A 70 -13.35 8.25 4.79
CA GLY A 70 -14.20 9.06 5.64
C GLY A 70 -14.48 8.48 7.03
N VAL A 71 -14.00 7.27 7.35
CA VAL A 71 -14.21 6.62 8.66
C VAL A 71 -12.95 6.79 9.51
N GLU A 72 -13.10 7.39 10.69
CA GLU A 72 -11.99 7.55 11.64
C GLU A 72 -11.51 6.19 12.16
N LEU A 73 -10.20 5.95 12.11
CA LEU A 73 -9.61 4.66 12.51
C LEU A 73 -9.57 4.50 14.03
N GLY A 74 -9.29 5.57 14.78
CA GLY A 74 -9.15 5.52 16.23
C GLY A 74 -8.13 4.45 16.67
N ARG A 75 -8.55 3.54 17.54
CA ARG A 75 -7.76 2.38 18.00
C ARG A 75 -8.19 1.07 17.34
N ARG A 76 -8.66 1.11 16.09
CA ARG A 76 -9.08 -0.10 15.37
C ARG A 76 -7.89 -1.01 15.10
N ARG A 77 -8.11 -2.31 15.33
CA ARG A 77 -7.12 -3.36 15.01
C ARG A 77 -6.99 -3.55 13.50
N PRO A 78 -5.87 -4.10 12.98
CA PRO A 78 -5.62 -4.27 11.55
C PRO A 78 -6.76 -4.94 10.77
N HIS A 79 -7.35 -6.00 11.31
CA HIS A 79 -8.46 -6.69 10.68
C HIS A 79 -9.73 -5.81 10.53
N ALA A 80 -9.93 -4.84 11.42
CA ALA A 80 -11.04 -3.90 11.33
C ALA A 80 -10.75 -2.79 10.30
N VAL A 81 -9.47 -2.36 10.18
CA VAL A 81 -9.03 -1.41 9.16
C VAL A 81 -9.11 -2.04 7.77
N ALA A 82 -8.68 -3.30 7.62
CA ALA A 82 -8.81 -4.04 6.36
C ALA A 82 -10.28 -4.10 5.87
N ARG A 83 -11.25 -4.21 6.79
CA ARG A 83 -12.68 -4.18 6.45
C ARG A 83 -13.18 -2.83 5.94
N LEU A 84 -12.46 -1.75 6.21
CA LEU A 84 -12.74 -0.43 5.66
C LEU A 84 -12.20 -0.26 4.23
N GLY A 85 -11.59 -1.32 3.67
CA GLY A 85 -11.09 -1.35 2.32
C GLY A 85 -9.61 -1.03 2.19
N LEU A 86 -8.79 -1.30 3.22
CA LEU A 86 -7.33 -1.21 3.17
C LEU A 86 -6.72 -2.59 2.92
N ALA A 87 -5.83 -2.70 1.93
CA ALA A 87 -4.91 -3.82 1.79
C ALA A 87 -3.47 -3.34 2.00
N ARG A 88 -2.66 -4.12 2.71
CA ARG A 88 -1.23 -3.87 2.88
C ARG A 88 -0.45 -5.08 2.38
N SER A 89 0.52 -4.85 1.47
CA SER A 89 1.57 -5.83 1.22
C SER A 89 2.65 -5.73 2.29
N PHE A 90 3.24 -6.85 2.67
CA PHE A 90 4.32 -6.89 3.64
C PHE A 90 5.68 -6.98 2.93
N GLN A 91 6.76 -6.55 3.58
CA GLN A 91 8.13 -6.72 3.08
C GLN A 91 8.48 -8.19 2.81
N GLN A 92 7.94 -9.11 3.62
CA GLN A 92 8.02 -10.56 3.36
C GLN A 92 6.72 -11.04 2.71
N THR A 93 6.84 -11.88 1.69
CA THR A 93 5.70 -12.48 1.01
C THR A 93 4.86 -13.29 2.00
N SER A 94 3.56 -12.95 2.06
CA SER A 94 2.61 -13.60 2.98
C SER A 94 1.76 -14.64 2.25
N VAL A 95 2.41 -15.49 1.45
CA VAL A 95 1.73 -16.54 0.68
C VAL A 95 1.67 -17.86 1.46
N PHE A 96 0.59 -18.58 1.31
CA PHE A 96 0.47 -19.96 1.79
C PHE A 96 1.23 -20.88 0.81
N ALA A 97 2.50 -21.14 1.08
CA ALA A 97 3.42 -21.85 0.18
C ALA A 97 2.92 -23.24 -0.27
N ARG A 98 2.14 -23.93 0.58
CA ARG A 98 1.57 -25.26 0.33
C ARG A 98 0.22 -25.25 -0.37
N MET A 99 -0.32 -24.08 -0.68
CA MET A 99 -1.56 -23.91 -1.43
C MET A 99 -1.23 -23.51 -2.86
N THR A 100 -2.16 -23.77 -3.78
CA THR A 100 -2.03 -23.29 -5.16
C THR A 100 -2.06 -21.76 -5.21
N VAL A 101 -1.56 -21.19 -6.29
CA VAL A 101 -1.69 -19.75 -6.58
C VAL A 101 -3.17 -19.34 -6.52
N TYR A 102 -4.03 -20.14 -7.13
CA TYR A 102 -5.46 -19.88 -7.18
C TYR A 102 -6.14 -19.93 -5.80
N ASP A 103 -5.82 -20.93 -4.99
CA ASP A 103 -6.38 -21.04 -3.64
C ASP A 103 -5.92 -19.93 -2.72
N ASN A 104 -4.67 -19.44 -2.87
CA ASN A 104 -4.20 -18.25 -2.19
C ASN A 104 -5.08 -17.03 -2.51
N LEU A 105 -5.37 -16.80 -3.80
CA LEU A 105 -6.24 -15.69 -4.24
C LEU A 105 -7.67 -15.85 -3.73
N ARG A 106 -8.22 -17.07 -3.75
CA ARG A 106 -9.56 -17.35 -3.19
C ARG A 106 -9.61 -17.06 -1.69
N CYS A 107 -8.58 -17.45 -0.93
CA CYS A 107 -8.48 -17.12 0.49
C CYS A 107 -8.51 -15.61 0.74
N ALA A 108 -7.79 -14.83 -0.07
CA ALA A 108 -7.82 -13.37 0.04
C ALA A 108 -9.20 -12.79 -0.31
N ALA A 109 -9.89 -13.34 -1.32
CA ALA A 109 -11.22 -12.91 -1.75
C ALA A 109 -12.32 -13.14 -0.67
N LEU A 110 -12.11 -14.08 0.27
CA LEU A 110 -13.01 -14.26 1.42
C LEU A 110 -13.09 -13.02 2.34
N HIS A 111 -12.09 -12.13 2.29
CA HIS A 111 -12.07 -10.89 3.07
C HIS A 111 -12.89 -9.77 2.45
N ALA A 112 -13.33 -9.90 1.20
CA ALA A 112 -14.14 -8.90 0.54
C ALA A 112 -15.43 -8.62 1.34
N PRO A 113 -15.78 -7.32 1.59
CA PRO A 113 -16.88 -6.96 2.50
C PRO A 113 -18.24 -7.58 2.17
N ARG A 114 -18.48 -7.84 0.88
CA ARG A 114 -19.76 -8.42 0.39
C ARG A 114 -19.86 -9.93 0.62
N GLU A 115 -18.75 -10.66 0.65
CA GLU A 115 -18.76 -12.13 0.69
C GLU A 115 -18.76 -12.68 2.13
N ARG A 116 -18.28 -11.92 3.11
CA ARG A 116 -18.31 -12.30 4.54
C ARG A 116 -19.69 -12.61 5.11
N ARG A 117 -20.75 -12.05 4.56
CA ARG A 117 -22.13 -12.34 5.00
C ARG A 117 -22.59 -13.73 4.54
N ARG A 118 -21.93 -14.31 3.51
CA ARG A 118 -22.32 -15.58 2.87
C ARG A 118 -21.45 -16.78 3.25
N TRP A 119 -20.31 -16.57 3.93
CA TRP A 119 -19.34 -17.63 4.21
C TRP A 119 -19.90 -18.78 5.06
N ARG A 120 -20.95 -18.51 5.87
CA ARG A 120 -21.56 -19.54 6.75
C ARG A 120 -22.18 -20.70 5.99
N ASN A 121 -22.44 -20.58 4.71
CA ASN A 121 -23.18 -21.61 3.98
C ASN A 121 -22.46 -22.30 2.82
N ARG A 122 -21.34 -21.82 2.25
CA ARG A 122 -20.65 -22.51 1.13
C ARG A 122 -19.25 -21.93 0.86
N LEU A 123 -18.22 -22.53 1.44
CA LEU A 123 -16.82 -22.33 1.00
C LEU A 123 -16.53 -22.96 -0.38
N ALA A 124 -17.28 -24.02 -0.76
CA ALA A 124 -17.21 -24.64 -2.07
C ALA A 124 -18.24 -23.98 -3.00
N GLY A 125 -17.79 -23.20 -4.00
CA GLY A 125 -18.63 -22.74 -5.10
C GLY A 125 -19.22 -21.34 -4.98
N SER A 126 -18.56 -20.37 -4.33
CA SER A 126 -18.96 -18.97 -4.44
C SER A 126 -18.42 -18.36 -5.74
N ALA A 127 -19.29 -18.23 -6.73
CA ALA A 127 -18.95 -17.60 -8.03
C ALA A 127 -18.37 -16.18 -7.90
N ALA A 128 -18.63 -15.48 -6.79
CA ALA A 128 -18.06 -14.14 -6.54
C ALA A 128 -16.61 -14.21 -6.07
N ILE A 129 -16.27 -15.19 -5.23
CA ILE A 129 -14.89 -15.47 -4.81
C ILE A 129 -14.06 -15.91 -6.02
N ASP A 130 -14.60 -16.83 -6.82
CA ASP A 130 -13.92 -17.33 -8.00
C ASP A 130 -13.69 -16.20 -9.03
N ARG A 131 -14.69 -15.36 -9.31
CA ARG A 131 -14.51 -14.17 -10.16
C ARG A 131 -13.45 -13.21 -9.65
N ALA A 132 -13.40 -12.96 -8.32
CA ALA A 132 -12.38 -12.07 -7.74
C ALA A 132 -10.97 -12.68 -7.86
N ALA A 133 -10.84 -13.99 -7.63
CA ALA A 133 -9.59 -14.70 -7.79
C ALA A 133 -9.13 -14.74 -9.26
N ASP A 134 -10.04 -15.04 -10.21
CA ASP A 134 -9.74 -15.05 -11.64
C ASP A 134 -9.30 -13.66 -12.14
N ALA A 135 -10.01 -12.60 -11.73
CA ALA A 135 -9.65 -11.23 -12.09
C ALA A 135 -8.27 -10.82 -11.52
N ALA A 136 -7.98 -11.19 -10.27
CA ALA A 136 -6.67 -10.93 -9.68
C ALA A 136 -5.58 -11.73 -10.39
N LEU A 137 -5.80 -13.02 -10.65
CA LEU A 137 -4.86 -13.91 -11.35
C LEU A 137 -4.48 -13.36 -12.72
N ALA A 138 -5.47 -12.92 -13.50
CA ALA A 138 -5.26 -12.28 -14.79
C ALA A 138 -4.47 -10.98 -14.69
N SER A 139 -4.81 -10.13 -13.69
CA SER A 139 -4.17 -8.83 -13.49
C SER A 139 -2.69 -8.93 -13.14
N ILE A 140 -2.27 -10.00 -12.44
CA ILE A 140 -0.87 -10.24 -12.06
C ILE A 140 -0.09 -11.09 -13.08
N GLY A 141 -0.73 -11.58 -14.14
CA GLY A 141 -0.06 -12.34 -15.21
C GLY A 141 0.35 -13.75 -14.83
N LEU A 142 -0.24 -14.36 -13.79
CA LEU A 142 0.08 -15.70 -13.31
C LEU A 142 -0.93 -16.78 -13.79
N ALA A 143 -1.67 -16.53 -14.85
CA ALA A 143 -2.70 -17.47 -15.36
C ALA A 143 -2.13 -18.87 -15.66
N ALA A 144 -0.90 -18.96 -16.20
CA ALA A 144 -0.23 -20.22 -16.49
C ALA A 144 0.18 -21.00 -15.21
N HIS A 145 0.27 -20.31 -14.06
CA HIS A 145 0.66 -20.90 -12.77
C HIS A 145 -0.53 -21.11 -11.83
N ARG A 146 -1.76 -21.07 -12.35
CA ARG A 146 -3.01 -21.19 -11.56
C ARG A 146 -2.95 -22.31 -10.51
N ASP A 147 -2.58 -23.50 -10.93
CA ASP A 147 -2.59 -24.73 -10.12
C ASP A 147 -1.21 -25.08 -9.53
N ALA A 148 -0.20 -24.24 -9.80
CA ALA A 148 1.12 -24.40 -9.22
C ALA A 148 1.10 -24.06 -7.72
N LEU A 149 1.93 -24.73 -6.92
CA LEU A 149 2.11 -24.38 -5.51
C LEU A 149 2.79 -23.01 -5.40
N ALA A 150 2.26 -22.13 -4.55
CA ALA A 150 2.82 -20.79 -4.37
C ALA A 150 4.30 -20.82 -3.90
N GLY A 151 4.70 -21.85 -3.17
CA GLY A 151 6.10 -22.05 -2.75
C GLY A 151 7.06 -22.44 -3.86
N SER A 152 6.56 -22.90 -5.03
CA SER A 152 7.41 -23.25 -6.18
C SER A 152 7.65 -22.06 -7.14
N LEU A 153 6.97 -20.94 -6.92
CA LEU A 153 7.12 -19.74 -7.71
C LEU A 153 8.50 -19.08 -7.48
N SER A 154 9.03 -18.46 -8.50
CA SER A 154 10.17 -17.56 -8.34
C SER A 154 9.85 -16.38 -7.43
N TYR A 155 10.88 -15.71 -6.90
CA TYR A 155 10.70 -14.56 -6.02
C TYR A 155 9.83 -13.45 -6.66
N ALA A 156 10.05 -13.16 -7.95
CA ALA A 156 9.26 -12.16 -8.68
C ALA A 156 7.78 -12.58 -8.83
N GLU A 157 7.52 -13.85 -9.09
CA GLU A 157 6.15 -14.38 -9.18
C GLU A 157 5.46 -14.40 -7.80
N GLN A 158 6.18 -14.72 -6.73
CA GLN A 158 5.63 -14.61 -5.37
C GLN A 158 5.27 -13.15 -5.02
N ARG A 159 6.08 -12.17 -5.45
CA ARG A 159 5.76 -10.75 -5.31
C ARG A 159 4.53 -10.35 -6.14
N ALA A 160 4.41 -10.86 -7.37
CA ALA A 160 3.21 -10.67 -8.17
C ALA A 160 1.98 -11.27 -7.47
N LEU A 161 2.12 -12.46 -6.89
CA LEU A 161 1.04 -13.09 -6.12
C LEU A 161 0.63 -12.24 -4.90
N ASP A 162 1.58 -11.64 -4.17
CA ASP A 162 1.30 -10.72 -3.05
C ASP A 162 0.42 -9.53 -3.50
N VAL A 163 0.73 -8.95 -4.66
CA VAL A 163 -0.11 -7.90 -5.28
C VAL A 163 -1.50 -8.46 -5.60
N GLY A 164 -1.56 -9.67 -6.13
CA GLY A 164 -2.82 -10.37 -6.43
C GLY A 164 -3.68 -10.62 -5.20
N LEU A 165 -3.08 -10.99 -4.06
CA LEU A 165 -3.80 -11.16 -2.79
C LEU A 165 -4.44 -9.85 -2.34
N ALA A 166 -3.70 -8.74 -2.43
CA ALA A 166 -4.24 -7.43 -2.13
C ALA A 166 -5.43 -7.08 -3.03
N LEU A 167 -5.34 -7.33 -4.34
CA LEU A 167 -6.42 -7.09 -5.30
C LEU A 167 -7.65 -7.96 -5.01
N ALA A 168 -7.46 -9.26 -4.80
CA ALA A 168 -8.53 -10.22 -4.54
C ALA A 168 -9.32 -9.88 -3.26
N SER A 169 -8.69 -9.21 -2.28
CA SER A 169 -9.36 -8.76 -1.05
C SER A 169 -10.47 -7.75 -1.28
N GLY A 170 -10.57 -7.15 -2.47
CA GLY A 170 -11.54 -6.12 -2.80
C GLY A 170 -11.26 -4.75 -2.16
N ALA A 171 -10.04 -4.50 -1.71
CA ALA A 171 -9.63 -3.22 -1.14
C ALA A 171 -9.73 -2.09 -2.16
N SER A 172 -9.95 -0.86 -1.66
CA SER A 172 -9.93 0.38 -2.45
C SER A 172 -8.66 1.20 -2.25
N VAL A 173 -7.94 0.96 -1.15
CA VAL A 173 -6.68 1.62 -0.78
C VAL A 173 -5.62 0.57 -0.54
N PHE A 174 -4.47 0.73 -1.18
CA PHE A 174 -3.35 -0.19 -1.11
C PHE A 174 -2.13 0.47 -0.47
N LEU A 175 -1.49 -0.23 0.45
CA LEU A 175 -0.21 0.15 1.04
C LEU A 175 0.87 -0.81 0.55
N PHE A 176 1.86 -0.31 -0.18
CA PHE A 176 3.04 -1.07 -0.59
C PHE A 176 4.28 -0.56 0.15
N ASP A 177 4.94 -1.45 0.88
CA ASP A 177 6.11 -1.14 1.72
C ASP A 177 7.35 -1.75 1.04
N GLU A 178 8.09 -0.91 0.32
CA GLU A 178 9.30 -1.27 -0.45
C GLU A 178 9.09 -2.50 -1.36
N PRO A 179 8.11 -2.48 -2.26
CA PRO A 179 7.74 -3.66 -3.06
C PRO A 179 8.87 -4.14 -3.98
N THR A 180 9.89 -3.30 -4.21
CA THR A 180 11.03 -3.63 -5.09
C THR A 180 12.31 -4.00 -4.33
N ALA A 181 12.25 -4.08 -2.99
CA ALA A 181 13.42 -4.39 -2.17
C ALA A 181 14.09 -5.71 -2.58
N GLY A 182 15.41 -5.68 -2.75
CA GLY A 182 16.21 -6.86 -3.12
C GLY A 182 16.13 -7.25 -4.60
N MET A 183 15.48 -6.46 -5.45
CA MET A 183 15.37 -6.71 -6.88
C MET A 183 16.45 -6.01 -7.70
N SER A 184 16.80 -6.60 -8.85
CA SER A 184 17.56 -5.87 -9.87
C SER A 184 16.74 -4.70 -10.45
N ARG A 185 17.37 -3.71 -11.07
CA ARG A 185 16.67 -2.57 -11.69
C ARG A 185 15.57 -3.00 -12.67
N GLU A 186 15.85 -4.01 -13.48
CA GLU A 186 14.88 -4.53 -14.46
C GLU A 186 13.69 -5.22 -13.78
N GLN A 187 13.94 -6.01 -12.73
CA GLN A 187 12.88 -6.65 -11.94
C GLN A 187 12.03 -5.58 -11.22
N ALA A 188 12.66 -4.57 -10.61
CA ALA A 188 11.99 -3.46 -9.95
C ALA A 188 11.07 -2.71 -10.93
N ARG A 189 11.57 -2.37 -12.12
CA ARG A 189 10.78 -1.72 -13.17
C ARG A 189 9.55 -2.55 -13.57
N ARG A 190 9.72 -3.88 -13.77
CA ARG A 190 8.61 -4.78 -14.09
C ARG A 190 7.58 -4.87 -12.96
N THR A 191 8.04 -4.92 -11.71
CA THR A 191 7.16 -4.97 -10.54
C THR A 191 6.36 -3.68 -10.38
N ILE A 192 6.99 -2.51 -10.52
CA ILE A 192 6.30 -1.22 -10.48
C ILE A 192 5.26 -1.11 -11.60
N GLU A 193 5.60 -1.54 -12.82
CA GLU A 193 4.66 -1.54 -13.95
C GLU A 193 3.49 -2.51 -13.72
N LEU A 194 3.75 -3.68 -13.12
CA LEU A 194 2.71 -4.61 -12.70
C LEU A 194 1.76 -3.94 -11.70
N ILE A 195 2.30 -3.36 -10.62
CA ILE A 195 1.52 -2.65 -9.59
C ILE A 195 0.70 -1.54 -10.24
N ARG A 196 1.32 -0.72 -11.11
CA ARG A 196 0.67 0.38 -11.80
C ARG A 196 -0.54 -0.05 -12.62
N ARG A 197 -0.41 -1.15 -13.39
CA ARG A 197 -1.51 -1.72 -14.19
C ARG A 197 -2.58 -2.37 -13.33
N ALA A 198 -2.16 -3.20 -12.39
CA ALA A 198 -3.06 -3.97 -11.54
C ALA A 198 -3.89 -3.10 -10.58
N THR A 199 -3.37 -1.93 -10.20
CA THR A 199 -4.06 -0.96 -9.33
C THR A 199 -4.64 0.23 -10.09
N ALA A 200 -4.88 0.11 -11.40
CA ALA A 200 -5.49 1.20 -12.18
C ALA A 200 -6.83 1.64 -11.56
N GLY A 201 -7.00 2.95 -11.36
CA GLY A 201 -8.19 3.54 -10.72
C GLY A 201 -8.33 3.28 -9.22
N LYS A 202 -7.36 2.64 -8.57
CA LYS A 202 -7.31 2.44 -7.12
C LYS A 202 -6.41 3.48 -6.46
N THR A 203 -6.61 3.68 -5.15
CA THR A 203 -5.73 4.52 -4.36
C THR A 203 -4.54 3.72 -3.86
N VAL A 204 -3.34 4.24 -4.07
CA VAL A 204 -2.10 3.57 -3.64
C VAL A 204 -1.26 4.54 -2.82
N LEU A 205 -0.77 4.09 -1.67
CA LEU A 205 0.33 4.71 -0.94
C LEU A 205 1.50 3.73 -0.93
N MET A 206 2.64 4.16 -1.46
CA MET A 206 3.84 3.35 -1.60
C MET A 206 5.01 3.99 -0.85
N ILE A 207 5.73 3.22 -0.06
CA ILE A 207 7.08 3.59 0.39
C ILE A 207 8.06 2.98 -0.59
N GLU A 208 8.98 3.79 -1.10
CA GLU A 208 10.09 3.37 -1.93
C GLU A 208 11.28 4.29 -1.73
N HIS A 209 12.46 3.77 -2.02
CA HIS A 209 13.72 4.50 -1.97
C HIS A 209 14.38 4.64 -3.35
N ASP A 210 13.94 3.88 -4.35
CA ASP A 210 14.34 4.04 -5.75
C ASP A 210 13.56 5.22 -6.36
N MET A 211 14.27 6.31 -6.63
CA MET A 211 13.69 7.54 -7.15
C MET A 211 13.09 7.37 -8.54
N ASP A 212 13.71 6.55 -9.40
CA ASP A 212 13.19 6.31 -10.74
C ASP A 212 11.85 5.55 -10.67
N ALA A 213 11.76 4.57 -9.76
CA ALA A 213 10.52 3.86 -9.48
C ALA A 213 9.43 4.82 -8.96
N VAL A 214 9.77 5.68 -7.97
CA VAL A 214 8.86 6.66 -7.39
C VAL A 214 8.34 7.64 -8.42
N PHE A 215 9.22 8.26 -9.19
CA PHE A 215 8.84 9.30 -10.14
C PHE A 215 8.12 8.77 -11.38
N GLY A 216 8.36 7.51 -11.75
CA GLY A 216 7.63 6.84 -12.83
C GLY A 216 6.25 6.33 -12.42
N PHE A 217 6.01 6.18 -11.10
CA PHE A 217 4.78 5.61 -10.56
C PHE A 217 3.79 6.65 -10.03
N ALA A 218 4.27 7.60 -9.22
CA ALA A 218 3.44 8.44 -8.37
C ALA A 218 2.86 9.67 -9.08
N ASP A 219 1.60 9.99 -8.78
CA ASP A 219 0.98 11.27 -9.15
C ASP A 219 1.42 12.38 -8.18
N ARG A 220 1.64 12.02 -6.91
CA ARG A 220 2.16 12.90 -5.85
C ARG A 220 3.17 12.18 -4.97
N VAL A 221 4.10 12.95 -4.43
CA VAL A 221 5.14 12.47 -3.53
C VAL A 221 5.14 13.33 -2.28
N SER A 222 5.22 12.68 -1.11
CA SER A 222 5.47 13.31 0.19
C SER A 222 6.85 12.92 0.70
N VAL A 223 7.56 13.87 1.26
CA VAL A 223 8.90 13.68 1.83
C VAL A 223 8.83 13.77 3.34
N LEU A 224 9.16 12.67 4.02
CA LEU A 224 9.20 12.56 5.47
C LEU A 224 10.65 12.64 5.94
N VAL A 225 10.95 13.59 6.84
CA VAL A 225 12.28 13.77 7.44
C VAL A 225 12.11 13.97 8.94
N ARG A 226 12.79 13.17 9.74
CA ARG A 226 12.76 13.25 11.23
C ARG A 226 11.33 13.32 11.81
N GLY A 227 10.41 12.57 11.21
CA GLY A 227 9.03 12.49 11.67
C GLY A 227 8.08 13.58 11.17
N GLU A 228 8.55 14.51 10.34
CA GLU A 228 7.76 15.62 9.79
C GLU A 228 7.66 15.54 8.26
N LEU A 229 6.52 15.92 7.69
CA LEU A 229 6.37 16.08 6.24
C LEU A 229 6.95 17.45 5.83
N VAL A 230 8.13 17.42 5.20
CA VAL A 230 8.83 18.64 4.76
C VAL A 230 8.35 19.16 3.41
N ALA A 231 7.80 18.30 2.56
CA ALA A 231 7.25 18.66 1.27
C ALA A 231 6.22 17.66 0.78
N THR A 232 5.23 18.12 0.03
CA THR A 232 4.27 17.30 -0.73
C THR A 232 3.96 17.97 -2.05
N GLY A 233 4.13 17.26 -3.16
CA GLY A 233 3.93 17.84 -4.50
C GLY A 233 3.95 16.80 -5.62
N SER A 234 3.91 17.27 -6.87
CA SER A 234 4.17 16.40 -8.02
C SER A 234 5.63 15.92 -8.01
N PRO A 235 5.95 14.80 -8.68
CA PRO A 235 7.33 14.34 -8.83
C PRO A 235 8.30 15.43 -9.29
N ALA A 236 7.89 16.26 -10.28
CA ALA A 236 8.69 17.37 -10.78
C ALA A 236 8.92 18.45 -9.71
N ALA A 237 7.87 18.81 -8.94
CA ALA A 237 7.99 19.81 -7.87
C ALA A 237 8.92 19.32 -6.74
N ILE A 238 8.83 18.04 -6.36
CA ILE A 238 9.71 17.46 -5.33
C ILE A 238 11.17 17.41 -5.82
N ARG A 239 11.41 17.05 -7.07
CA ARG A 239 12.75 17.03 -7.67
C ARG A 239 13.39 18.43 -7.70
N ALA A 240 12.60 19.47 -7.92
CA ALA A 240 13.06 20.87 -7.95
C ALA A 240 13.20 21.50 -6.54
N ASN A 241 12.67 20.86 -5.49
CA ASN A 241 12.62 21.46 -4.15
C ASN A 241 14.01 21.44 -3.47
N ALA A 242 14.55 22.65 -3.19
CA ALA A 242 15.87 22.80 -2.57
C ALA A 242 15.93 22.22 -1.14
N ALA A 243 14.86 22.35 -0.34
CA ALA A 243 14.80 21.80 1.01
C ALA A 243 14.84 20.26 0.99
N VAL A 244 14.13 19.64 0.01
CA VAL A 244 14.19 18.19 -0.20
C VAL A 244 15.58 17.76 -0.61
N ARG A 245 16.22 18.48 -1.54
CA ARG A 245 17.60 18.21 -1.92
C ARG A 245 18.57 18.29 -0.74
N ALA A 246 18.48 19.34 0.07
CA ALA A 246 19.35 19.52 1.23
C ALA A 246 19.11 18.45 2.31
N ALA A 247 17.86 18.03 2.53
CA ALA A 247 17.52 17.12 3.61
C ALA A 247 17.65 15.62 3.25
N TYR A 248 17.53 15.30 1.95
CA TYR A 248 17.39 13.91 1.49
C TYR A 248 18.37 13.51 0.39
N LEU A 249 18.83 14.46 -0.41
CA LEU A 249 19.42 14.20 -1.72
C LEU A 249 20.89 14.63 -1.83
N GLY A 250 21.51 15.04 -0.73
CA GLY A 250 22.92 15.44 -0.70
C GLY A 250 23.88 14.41 -1.31
N GLU A 251 23.47 13.15 -1.50
CA GLU A 251 24.29 12.08 -2.08
C GLU A 251 23.62 11.30 -3.23
N ALA A 252 22.29 11.40 -3.42
CA ALA A 252 21.54 10.51 -4.32
C ALA A 252 21.15 11.11 -5.68
N PHE A 253 21.30 12.42 -5.89
CA PHE A 253 20.91 13.10 -7.15
C PHE A 253 22.08 13.44 -8.07
N GLU A 254 23.30 13.12 -7.70
CA GLU A 254 24.51 13.34 -8.53
C GLU A 254 24.99 12.09 -9.31
N ARG A 255 24.16 11.04 -9.37
CA ARG A 255 24.52 9.84 -10.15
C ARG A 255 23.58 9.59 -11.29
#